data_4b82a83c326741fd60b6ec40f45f8024
#
_entry.id   4b82a83c326741fd60b6ec40f45f8024
#
_cell.length_a   1.000
_cell.length_b   1.000
_cell.length_c   1.000
_cell.angle_alpha   90.00
_cell.angle_beta   90.00
_cell.angle_gamma   90.00
#
_symmetry.space_group_name_H-M   'P 1'
#
loop_
_entity.id
_entity.type
_entity.pdbx_description
1 polymer ?
#
loop_
_entity_poly.entity_id
_entity_poly.type
_entity_poly.pdbx_seq_one_letter_code
_entity_poly.pdbx_strand_id
1 'polypeptide(L)'
;DGNDLFYNLYVTISQAALGAHVEVPTIDGSVKIKIDPGTQPGKILRVRGKGLPELNGYGKGDLLVHVNVWIPKDLSKDERKILEKLEESPNFKPKPDKNDRSFFERIKSAFE
;
A
#
# COMPACT_ATOMS: atom_id res chain seq x y z
N ASP A 1 -7.19 -8.91 14.26
CA ASP A 1 -7.82 -9.83 15.13
C ASP A 1 -7.14 -11.17 15.18
N GLY A 2 -7.31 -11.88 16.29
CA GLY A 2 -6.63 -13.10 16.67
C GLY A 2 -5.96 -13.95 15.62
N ASN A 3 -6.63 -14.27 14.52
CA ASN A 3 -6.08 -15.18 13.51
C ASN A 3 -5.65 -14.48 12.22
N ASP A 4 -5.79 -13.17 12.16
CA ASP A 4 -5.33 -12.41 11.00
C ASP A 4 -3.82 -12.17 11.10
N LEU A 5 -3.19 -12.16 9.94
CA LEU A 5 -1.77 -11.82 9.83
C LEU A 5 -1.63 -10.48 9.14
N PHE A 6 -0.55 -9.78 9.46
CA PHE A 6 -0.24 -8.48 8.87
C PHE A 6 1.07 -8.56 8.11
N TYR A 7 1.11 -7.96 6.94
CA TYR A 7 2.31 -7.91 6.13
C TYR A 7 2.51 -6.50 5.59
N ASN A 8 3.68 -5.94 5.81
CA ASN A 8 4.05 -4.64 5.24
C ASN A 8 4.67 -4.86 3.86
N LEU A 9 3.95 -4.47 2.83
CA LEU A 9 4.41 -4.58 1.46
C LEU A 9 4.96 -3.22 1.02
N TYR A 10 6.18 -3.21 0.50
CA TYR A 10 6.76 -2.01 -0.08
C TYR A 10 6.72 -2.12 -1.59
N VAL A 11 6.00 -1.21 -2.24
CA VAL A 11 5.96 -1.11 -3.69
C VAL A 11 6.73 0.12 -4.13
N THR A 12 7.15 0.13 -5.39
CA THR A 12 7.81 1.30 -5.96
C THR A 12 6.79 2.37 -6.31
N ILE A 13 7.25 3.61 -6.50
CA ILE A 13 6.40 4.69 -6.98
C ILE A 13 5.75 4.28 -8.31
N SER A 14 6.51 3.66 -9.19
CA SER A 14 6.01 3.21 -10.50
C SER A 14 4.93 2.16 -10.36
N GLN A 15 5.13 1.19 -9.47
CA GLN A 15 4.12 0.15 -9.25
C GLN A 15 2.83 0.74 -8.69
N ALA A 16 2.94 1.66 -7.75
CA ALA A 16 1.76 2.29 -7.16
C ALA A 16 1.00 3.14 -8.18
N ALA A 17 1.73 3.88 -9.02
CA ALA A 17 1.13 4.77 -10.00
C ALA A 17 0.56 4.02 -11.21
N LEU A 18 1.32 3.08 -11.74
CA LEU A 18 0.97 2.38 -12.98
C LEU A 18 0.13 1.12 -12.74
N GLY A 19 0.14 0.62 -11.51
CA GLY A 19 -0.43 -0.68 -11.23
C GLY A 19 0.59 -1.79 -11.46
N ALA A 20 0.41 -2.91 -10.77
CA ALA A 20 1.34 -4.03 -10.87
C ALA A 20 0.70 -5.27 -10.27
N HIS A 21 1.30 -6.42 -10.55
CA HIS A 21 1.03 -7.65 -9.82
C HIS A 21 2.28 -7.97 -9.01
N VAL A 22 2.12 -8.17 -7.71
CA VAL A 22 3.24 -8.47 -6.82
C VAL A 22 2.95 -9.74 -6.03
N GLU A 23 3.99 -10.47 -5.70
CA GLU A 23 3.85 -11.66 -4.88
C GLU A 23 4.09 -11.31 -3.42
N VAL A 24 3.25 -11.84 -2.56
CA VAL A 24 3.35 -11.66 -1.11
C VAL A 24 3.46 -13.03 -0.48
N PRO A 25 4.41 -13.23 0.45
CA PRO A 25 4.54 -14.52 1.11
C PRO A 25 3.32 -14.82 1.99
N THR A 26 2.96 -16.08 2.04
CA THR A 26 1.94 -16.58 2.95
C THR A 26 2.54 -17.72 3.77
N ILE A 27 1.78 -18.23 4.74
CA ILE A 27 2.25 -19.35 5.56
C ILE A 27 2.61 -20.56 4.71
N ASP A 28 1.81 -20.83 3.68
CA ASP A 28 1.96 -22.03 2.86
C ASP A 28 2.47 -21.75 1.44
N GLY A 29 3.13 -20.62 1.23
CA GLY A 29 3.67 -20.29 -0.08
C GLY A 29 3.64 -18.80 -0.37
N SER A 30 2.96 -18.43 -1.45
CA SER A 30 2.82 -17.01 -1.82
C SER A 30 1.48 -16.81 -2.53
N VAL A 31 1.09 -15.55 -2.62
CA VAL A 31 -0.12 -15.15 -3.34
C VAL A 31 0.21 -13.94 -4.20
N LYS A 32 -0.34 -13.91 -5.41
CA LYS A 32 -0.16 -12.77 -6.31
C LYS A 32 -1.28 -11.77 -6.04
N ILE A 33 -0.89 -10.53 -5.76
CA ILE A 33 -1.84 -9.46 -5.46
C ILE A 33 -1.79 -8.42 -6.57
N LYS A 34 -2.96 -7.91 -6.94
CA LYS A 34 -3.06 -6.84 -7.90
C LYS A 34 -3.02 -5.49 -7.17
N ILE A 35 -2.07 -4.65 -7.58
CA ILE A 35 -2.00 -3.26 -7.14
C ILE A 35 -2.65 -2.42 -8.23
N ASP A 36 -3.77 -1.78 -7.91
CA ASP A 36 -4.46 -0.96 -8.90
C ASP A 36 -3.69 0.33 -9.18
N PRO A 37 -3.75 0.85 -10.42
CA PRO A 37 -3.11 2.13 -10.71
C PRO A 37 -3.61 3.23 -9.78
N GLY A 38 -2.69 4.03 -9.26
CA GLY A 38 -3.04 5.12 -8.36
C GLY A 38 -3.23 4.70 -6.91
N THR A 39 -2.77 3.50 -6.54
CA THR A 39 -2.84 3.04 -5.15
C THR A 39 -2.05 3.97 -4.25
N GLN A 40 -2.69 4.46 -3.20
CA GLN A 40 -2.08 5.37 -2.26
C GLN A 40 -1.40 4.59 -1.12
N PRO A 41 -0.33 5.16 -0.53
CA PRO A 41 0.28 4.53 0.64
C PRO A 41 -0.73 4.47 1.79
N GLY A 42 -0.66 3.40 2.55
CA GLY A 42 -1.60 3.17 3.64
C GLY A 42 -2.79 2.31 3.27
N LYS A 43 -2.95 1.99 2.00
CA LYS A 43 -4.02 1.09 1.56
C LYS A 43 -3.83 -0.29 2.18
N ILE A 44 -4.90 -0.87 2.68
CA ILE A 44 -4.90 -2.22 3.23
C ILE A 44 -5.67 -3.13 2.28
N LEU A 45 -5.01 -4.19 1.85
CA LEU A 45 -5.61 -5.20 0.98
C LEU A 45 -5.81 -6.47 1.80
N ARG A 46 -7.03 -6.99 1.80
CA ARG A 46 -7.37 -8.19 2.54
C ARG A 46 -7.33 -9.40 1.62
N VAL A 47 -6.53 -10.40 2.01
CA VAL A 47 -6.47 -11.67 1.29
C VAL A 47 -7.14 -12.72 2.17
N ARG A 48 -8.32 -13.11 1.77
CA ARG A 48 -9.16 -14.00 2.58
C ARG A 48 -8.56 -15.38 2.70
N GLY A 49 -8.64 -15.93 3.92
CA GLY A 49 -8.20 -17.30 4.18
C GLY A 49 -6.70 -17.52 4.17
N LYS A 50 -5.89 -16.45 4.23
CA LYS A 50 -4.43 -16.58 4.22
C LYS A 50 -3.79 -16.18 5.55
N GLY A 51 -4.61 -16.06 6.59
CA GLY A 51 -4.13 -15.87 7.96
C GLY A 51 -3.85 -17.21 8.66
N LEU A 52 -3.86 -17.17 9.97
CA LEU A 52 -3.64 -18.35 10.79
C LEU A 52 -4.88 -19.25 10.81
N PRO A 53 -4.70 -20.58 10.95
CA PRO A 53 -5.84 -21.48 11.14
C PRO A 53 -6.53 -21.19 12.46
N GLU A 54 -7.84 -21.40 12.49
CA GLU A 54 -8.62 -21.32 13.72
C GLU A 54 -8.25 -22.47 14.66
N LEU A 55 -8.15 -22.17 15.96
CA LEU A 55 -7.86 -23.20 16.95
C LEU A 55 -8.94 -24.27 17.02
N ASN A 56 -10.17 -23.91 16.67
CA ASN A 56 -11.31 -24.82 16.68
C ASN A 56 -11.39 -25.69 15.42
N GLY A 57 -10.42 -25.61 14.54
CA GLY A 57 -10.35 -26.46 13.37
C GLY A 57 -11.17 -26.01 12.17
N TYR A 58 -11.85 -24.89 12.25
CA TYR A 58 -12.69 -24.39 11.17
C TYR A 58 -12.18 -23.05 10.67
N GLY A 59 -11.87 -23.02 9.37
CA GLY A 59 -11.51 -21.79 8.72
C GLY A 59 -10.12 -21.27 9.08
N LYS A 60 -9.83 -20.15 8.54
CA LYS A 60 -8.57 -19.43 8.75
C LYS A 60 -8.88 -17.95 8.87
N GLY A 61 -7.99 -17.19 9.53
CA GLY A 61 -8.02 -15.76 9.47
C GLY A 61 -7.57 -15.27 8.09
N ASP A 62 -7.43 -13.98 7.96
CA ASP A 62 -7.06 -13.34 6.69
C ASP A 62 -5.65 -12.78 6.76
N LEU A 63 -5.07 -12.50 5.60
CA LEU A 63 -3.82 -11.78 5.51
C LEU A 63 -4.14 -10.33 5.15
N LEU A 64 -3.71 -9.40 5.98
CA LEU A 64 -3.91 -7.98 5.76
C LEU A 64 -2.60 -7.40 5.25
N VAL A 65 -2.60 -6.94 4.00
CA VAL A 65 -1.41 -6.41 3.35
C VAL A 65 -1.45 -4.89 3.40
N HIS A 66 -0.55 -4.31 4.17
CA HIS A 66 -0.43 -2.86 4.30
C HIS A 66 0.52 -2.36 3.23
N VAL A 67 0.01 -1.60 2.27
CA VAL A 67 0.79 -1.10 1.15
C VAL A 67 1.54 0.15 1.55
N ASN A 68 2.87 0.10 1.43
CA ASN A 68 3.76 1.23 1.61
C ASN A 68 4.41 1.55 0.28
N VAL A 69 4.70 2.83 0.03
CA VAL A 69 5.38 3.23 -1.20
C VAL A 69 6.80 3.63 -0.83
N TRP A 70 7.76 2.97 -1.49
CA TRP A 70 9.16 3.26 -1.26
C TRP A 70 9.59 4.49 -2.05
N ILE A 71 10.08 5.50 -1.35
CA ILE A 71 10.63 6.70 -1.97
C ILE A 71 12.14 6.53 -2.05
N PRO A 72 12.75 6.59 -3.25
CA PRO A 72 14.20 6.45 -3.37
C PRO A 72 14.93 7.50 -2.55
N LYS A 73 15.95 7.07 -1.82
CA LYS A 73 16.74 7.98 -0.99
C LYS A 73 17.87 8.63 -1.78
N ASP A 74 18.33 7.97 -2.83
CA ASP A 74 19.42 8.45 -3.69
C ASP A 74 18.95 8.41 -5.13
N LEU A 75 19.30 9.45 -5.88
CA LEU A 75 18.93 9.56 -7.28
C LEU A 75 20.15 9.86 -8.14
N SER A 76 20.22 9.21 -9.30
CA SER A 76 21.21 9.58 -10.32
C SER A 76 20.82 10.92 -10.94
N LYS A 77 21.75 11.50 -11.72
CA LYS A 77 21.48 12.76 -12.43
C LYS A 77 20.30 12.61 -13.38
N ASP A 78 20.23 11.50 -14.09
CA ASP A 78 19.15 11.26 -15.06
C ASP A 78 17.81 11.09 -14.36
N GLU A 79 17.80 10.34 -13.26
CA GLU A 79 16.57 10.16 -12.48
C GLU A 79 16.06 11.48 -11.94
N ARG A 80 16.97 12.32 -11.44
CA ARG A 80 16.60 13.65 -10.95
C ARG A 80 15.96 14.49 -12.04
N LYS A 81 16.51 14.49 -13.24
CA LYS A 81 15.97 15.26 -14.36
C LYS A 81 14.55 14.79 -14.71
N ILE A 82 14.33 13.49 -14.71
CA ILE A 82 13.02 12.92 -15.01
C ILE A 82 12.00 13.37 -13.96
N LEU A 83 12.37 13.31 -12.69
CA LEU A 83 11.46 13.71 -11.63
C LEU A 83 11.19 15.21 -11.63
N GLU A 84 12.22 16.02 -11.93
CA GLU A 84 12.05 17.46 -12.04
C GLU A 84 11.06 17.81 -13.16
N LYS A 85 11.13 17.08 -14.25
CA LYS A 85 10.19 17.27 -15.36
C LYS A 85 8.77 16.89 -14.95
N LEU A 86 8.62 15.76 -14.25
CA LEU A 86 7.32 15.30 -13.78
C LEU A 86 6.71 16.25 -12.75
N GLU A 87 7.55 16.92 -11.95
CA GLU A 87 7.08 17.86 -10.93
C GLU A 87 6.23 18.98 -11.56
N GLU A 88 6.47 19.30 -12.82
CA GLU A 88 5.72 20.34 -13.54
C GLU A 88 4.39 19.82 -14.09
N SER A 89 4.20 18.51 -14.08
CA SER A 89 2.99 17.90 -14.66
C SER A 89 1.78 18.09 -13.73
N PRO A 90 0.63 18.53 -14.26
CA PRO A 90 -0.55 18.77 -13.42
C PRO A 90 -0.99 17.57 -12.60
N ASN A 91 -0.86 16.37 -13.15
CA ASN A 91 -1.28 15.16 -12.43
C ASN A 91 -0.40 14.85 -11.21
N PHE A 92 0.79 15.45 -11.13
CA PHE A 92 1.69 15.24 -10.00
C PHE A 92 1.48 16.24 -8.88
N LYS A 93 0.56 17.18 -9.05
CA LYS A 93 0.21 18.11 -7.98
C LYS A 93 -0.80 17.44 -7.06
N PRO A 94 -0.59 17.54 -5.74
CA PRO A 94 -1.53 16.92 -4.81
C PRO A 94 -2.93 17.54 -4.94
N LYS A 95 -3.92 16.66 -5.02
CA LYS A 95 -5.33 17.07 -5.03
C LYS A 95 -6.09 16.10 -4.13
N PRO A 96 -5.89 16.22 -2.81
CA PRO A 96 -6.53 15.27 -1.90
C PRO A 96 -8.05 15.37 -1.96
N ASP A 97 -8.70 14.22 -2.07
CA ASP A 97 -10.15 14.17 -2.08
C ASP A 97 -10.67 14.13 -0.63
N LYS A 98 -11.97 13.94 -0.49
CA LYS A 98 -12.61 13.90 0.81
C LYS A 98 -12.05 12.77 1.70
N ASN A 99 -11.79 11.61 1.11
CA ASN A 99 -11.26 10.47 1.87
C ASN A 99 -9.83 10.72 2.33
N ASP A 100 -9.01 11.32 1.46
CA ASP A 100 -7.62 11.63 1.80
C ASP A 100 -7.54 12.61 2.97
N ARG A 101 -8.45 13.58 3.02
CA ARG A 101 -8.45 14.61 4.05
C ARG A 101 -9.05 14.15 5.36
N SER A 102 -9.97 13.19 5.34
CA SER A 102 -10.68 12.79 6.55
C SER A 102 -9.76 12.26 7.64
N PHE A 103 -8.68 11.57 7.25
CA PHE A 103 -7.69 11.08 8.22
C PHE A 103 -7.03 12.24 8.96
N PHE A 104 -6.58 13.25 8.22
CA PHE A 104 -5.93 14.43 8.82
C PHE A 104 -6.89 15.23 9.69
N GLU A 105 -8.12 15.35 9.27
CA GLU A 105 -9.13 16.05 10.06
C GLU A 105 -9.40 15.35 11.39
N ARG A 106 -9.43 14.03 11.39
CA ARG A 106 -9.61 13.26 12.62
C ARG A 106 -8.44 13.44 13.58
N ILE A 107 -7.22 13.43 13.04
CA ILE A 107 -6.02 13.67 13.85
C ILE A 107 -6.07 15.08 14.44
N LYS A 108 -6.39 16.05 13.62
CA LYS A 108 -6.50 17.44 14.08
C LYS A 108 -7.50 17.57 15.20
N SER A 109 -8.67 16.95 15.06
CA SER A 109 -9.70 16.99 16.09
C SER A 109 -9.21 16.37 17.41
N ALA A 110 -8.39 15.33 17.34
CA ALA A 110 -7.87 14.68 18.53
C ALA A 110 -6.92 15.55 19.33
N PHE A 111 -6.31 16.56 18.69
CA PHE A 111 -5.37 17.47 19.34
C PHE A 111 -5.96 18.83 19.68
N GLU A 112 -7.20 19.05 19.34
CA GLU A 112 -7.93 20.24 19.72
C GLU A 112 -8.71 20.02 21.02
#